data_9368e4d4da7b238e4d206f3e5af5c615
#
_entry.id   9368e4d4da7b238e4d206f3e5af5c615
#
_cell.length_a   1.000
_cell.length_b   1.000
_cell.length_c   1.000
_cell.angle_alpha   90.00
_cell.angle_beta   90.00
_cell.angle_gamma   90.00
#
_symmetry.space_group_name_H-M   'P 1'
#
loop_
_entity.id
_entity.type
_entity.pdbx_description
1 polymer ?
#
loop_
_entity_poly.entity_id
_entity_poly.type
_entity_poly.pdbx_seq_one_letter_code
_entity_poly.pdbx_strand_id
1 'polypeptide(L)'
;MSVEDLLAPWQTVNAALGLSGPVRDEAHHAELLAFVDEVFERFGNDDQHPIFTLVALVADRIREYEDRVHPWPDNSTPASRLAFLMGSHGLNQKDLPEVATQSVISEILSGKRQINLRQAAALAKRFGVPLELFAG
;
A
#
# COMPACT_ATOMS: atom_id res chain seq x y z
N MET A 1 -16.41 13.50 -28.55
CA MET A 1 -15.47 14.05 -27.57
C MET A 1 -14.35 14.78 -28.29
N SER A 2 -13.99 15.97 -27.87
CA SER A 2 -12.86 16.70 -28.44
C SER A 2 -11.73 16.82 -27.41
N VAL A 3 -10.52 17.06 -27.89
CA VAL A 3 -9.35 17.28 -27.03
C VAL A 3 -9.58 18.51 -26.12
N GLU A 4 -10.21 19.54 -26.69
CA GLU A 4 -10.50 20.76 -25.92
C GLU A 4 -11.42 20.52 -24.74
N ASP A 5 -12.35 19.56 -24.85
CA ASP A 5 -13.27 19.23 -23.76
C ASP A 5 -12.55 18.60 -22.57
N LEU A 6 -11.38 17.99 -22.80
CA LEU A 6 -10.59 17.33 -21.75
C LEU A 6 -9.52 18.23 -21.16
N LEU A 7 -9.13 19.29 -21.84
CA LEU A 7 -7.97 20.07 -21.45
C LEU A 7 -8.20 20.81 -20.13
N ALA A 8 -9.29 21.56 -20.00
CA ALA A 8 -9.55 22.32 -18.78
C ALA A 8 -9.77 21.43 -17.54
N PRO A 9 -10.58 20.35 -17.60
CA PRO A 9 -10.68 19.42 -16.48
C PRO A 9 -9.33 18.82 -16.09
N TRP A 10 -8.52 18.41 -17.06
CA TRP A 10 -7.21 17.87 -16.78
C TRP A 10 -6.28 18.89 -16.10
N GLN A 11 -6.27 20.12 -16.61
CA GLN A 11 -5.46 21.18 -16.02
C GLN A 11 -5.85 21.42 -14.55
N THR A 12 -7.14 21.37 -14.24
CA THR A 12 -7.63 21.53 -12.88
C THR A 12 -7.13 20.39 -11.98
N VAL A 13 -7.28 19.14 -12.43
CA VAL A 13 -6.83 17.98 -11.67
C VAL A 13 -5.31 18.01 -11.48
N ASN A 14 -4.58 18.29 -12.56
CA ASN A 14 -3.12 18.29 -12.51
C ASN A 14 -2.56 19.42 -11.65
N ALA A 15 -3.19 20.60 -11.68
CA ALA A 15 -2.80 21.72 -10.81
C ALA A 15 -2.99 21.38 -9.34
N ALA A 16 -4.05 20.62 -9.02
CA ALA A 16 -4.34 20.22 -7.66
C ALA A 16 -3.46 19.06 -7.17
N LEU A 17 -3.23 18.05 -8.01
CA LEU A 17 -2.62 16.78 -7.59
C LEU A 17 -1.24 16.51 -8.20
N GLY A 18 -0.85 17.22 -9.26
CA GLY A 18 0.46 17.06 -9.88
C GLY A 18 0.68 15.67 -10.47
N LEU A 19 -0.28 15.20 -11.31
CA LEU A 19 -0.24 13.83 -11.86
C LEU A 19 0.46 13.75 -13.23
N SER A 20 1.05 14.82 -13.73
CA SER A 20 1.70 14.83 -15.04
C SER A 20 3.03 14.07 -15.06
N GLY A 21 3.55 13.72 -13.90
CA GLY A 21 4.79 12.97 -13.75
C GLY A 21 4.85 12.27 -12.39
N PRO A 22 6.01 11.71 -12.04
CA PRO A 22 6.19 11.06 -10.74
C PRO A 22 6.00 12.04 -9.59
N VAL A 23 5.76 11.51 -8.39
CA VAL A 23 5.76 12.32 -7.17
C VAL A 23 7.13 12.99 -7.02
N ARG A 24 7.12 14.30 -6.79
CA ARG A 24 8.33 15.14 -6.86
C ARG A 24 9.17 15.07 -5.59
N ASP A 25 8.50 15.06 -4.43
CA ASP A 25 9.19 15.16 -3.13
C ASP A 25 8.23 14.72 -2.00
N GLU A 26 8.73 14.77 -0.76
CA GLU A 26 7.93 14.36 0.41
C GLU A 26 6.69 15.26 0.61
N ALA A 27 6.78 16.54 0.28
CA ALA A 27 5.64 17.45 0.39
C ALA A 27 4.53 17.04 -0.59
N HIS A 28 4.89 16.72 -1.82
CA HIS A 28 3.94 16.25 -2.84
C HIS A 28 3.33 14.91 -2.40
N HIS A 29 4.15 14.00 -1.88
CA HIS A 29 3.68 12.73 -1.34
C HIS A 29 2.65 12.95 -0.22
N ALA A 30 2.93 13.85 0.71
CA ALA A 30 2.00 14.18 1.79
C ALA A 30 0.69 14.76 1.28
N GLU A 31 0.73 15.61 0.25
CA GLU A 31 -0.47 16.16 -0.37
C GLU A 31 -1.35 15.07 -0.98
N LEU A 32 -0.74 14.10 -1.67
CA LEU A 32 -1.48 12.99 -2.27
C LEU A 32 -2.09 12.07 -1.20
N LEU A 33 -1.36 11.80 -0.13
CA LEU A 33 -1.90 11.01 0.99
C LEU A 33 -3.08 11.72 1.63
N ALA A 34 -2.98 13.03 1.83
CA ALA A 34 -4.08 13.83 2.40
C ALA A 34 -5.32 13.80 1.50
N PHE A 35 -5.12 13.84 0.19
CA PHE A 35 -6.23 13.72 -0.76
C PHE A 35 -6.93 12.38 -0.64
N VAL A 36 -6.17 11.28 -0.57
CA VAL A 36 -6.74 9.94 -0.42
C VAL A 36 -7.53 9.84 0.88
N ASP A 37 -6.97 10.34 1.98
CA ASP A 37 -7.64 10.32 3.28
C ASP A 37 -8.96 11.09 3.25
N GLU A 38 -8.97 12.27 2.62
CA GLU A 38 -10.19 13.07 2.50
C GLU A 38 -11.26 12.37 1.69
N VAL A 39 -10.86 11.69 0.60
CA VAL A 39 -11.82 10.94 -0.21
C VAL A 39 -12.46 9.83 0.60
N PHE A 40 -11.67 9.05 1.34
CA PHE A 40 -12.21 7.99 2.17
C PHE A 40 -13.09 8.52 3.30
N GLU A 41 -12.76 9.66 3.86
CA GLU A 41 -13.58 10.29 4.88
C GLU A 41 -14.94 10.72 4.32
N ARG A 42 -14.96 11.29 3.12
CA ARG A 42 -16.20 11.85 2.53
C ARG A 42 -17.03 10.83 1.76
N PHE A 43 -16.38 9.85 1.12
CA PHE A 43 -17.05 8.91 0.20
C PHE A 43 -16.82 7.45 0.56
N GLY A 44 -16.25 7.16 1.73
CA GLY A 44 -15.90 5.79 2.10
C GLY A 44 -17.07 4.83 2.23
N ASN A 45 -18.30 5.35 2.33
CA ASN A 45 -19.50 4.53 2.38
C ASN A 45 -20.07 4.19 0.99
N ASP A 46 -19.49 4.73 -0.07
CA ASP A 46 -19.93 4.50 -1.45
C ASP A 46 -18.74 4.08 -2.31
N ASP A 47 -18.45 2.79 -2.28
CA ASP A 47 -17.30 2.20 -2.98
C ASP A 47 -17.47 2.21 -4.51
N GLN A 48 -18.63 2.56 -5.02
CA GLN A 48 -18.91 2.69 -6.46
C GLN A 48 -18.79 4.14 -6.95
N HIS A 49 -18.47 5.07 -6.06
CA HIS A 49 -18.35 6.48 -6.45
C HIS A 49 -17.20 6.67 -7.46
N PRO A 50 -17.44 7.47 -8.53
CA PRO A 50 -16.41 7.66 -9.57
C PRO A 50 -15.07 8.21 -9.08
N ILE A 51 -15.04 8.90 -7.94
CA ILE A 51 -13.81 9.44 -7.37
C ILE A 51 -12.77 8.36 -7.09
N PHE A 52 -13.19 7.11 -6.84
CA PHE A 52 -12.25 6.04 -6.54
C PHE A 52 -11.41 5.60 -7.73
N THR A 53 -11.82 5.89 -8.97
CA THR A 53 -10.94 5.67 -10.11
C THR A 53 -9.79 6.67 -10.12
N LEU A 54 -10.03 7.91 -9.72
CA LEU A 54 -8.96 8.88 -9.53
C LEU A 54 -8.06 8.48 -8.36
N VAL A 55 -8.64 8.00 -7.26
CA VAL A 55 -7.85 7.49 -6.13
C VAL A 55 -6.90 6.37 -6.57
N ALA A 56 -7.36 5.46 -7.44
CA ALA A 56 -6.51 4.38 -7.95
C ALA A 56 -5.28 4.92 -8.70
N LEU A 57 -5.47 5.95 -9.53
CA LEU A 57 -4.35 6.59 -10.23
C LEU A 57 -3.38 7.27 -9.27
N VAL A 58 -3.92 7.96 -8.26
CA VAL A 58 -3.11 8.60 -7.23
C VAL A 58 -2.34 7.56 -6.43
N ALA A 59 -2.99 6.44 -6.08
CA ALA A 59 -2.37 5.36 -5.34
C ALA A 59 -1.19 4.75 -6.10
N ASP A 60 -1.29 4.62 -7.42
CA ASP A 60 -0.18 4.13 -8.24
C ASP A 60 1.02 5.08 -8.18
N ARG A 61 0.79 6.39 -8.21
CA ARG A 61 1.86 7.39 -8.06
C ARG A 61 2.50 7.33 -6.69
N ILE A 62 1.70 7.18 -5.65
CA ILE A 62 2.20 7.05 -4.28
C ILE A 62 3.07 5.80 -4.15
N ARG A 63 2.60 4.67 -4.67
CA ARG A 63 3.34 3.40 -4.59
C ARG A 63 4.68 3.50 -5.32
N GLU A 64 4.68 4.06 -6.53
CA GLU A 64 5.93 4.24 -7.29
C GLU A 64 6.95 5.08 -6.52
N TYR A 65 6.49 6.16 -5.90
CA TYR A 65 7.38 7.02 -5.11
C TYR A 65 7.92 6.28 -3.89
N GLU A 66 7.07 5.57 -3.16
CA GLU A 66 7.49 4.85 -1.95
C GLU A 66 8.48 3.74 -2.29
N ASP A 67 8.25 3.01 -3.40
CA ASP A 67 9.17 1.95 -3.84
C ASP A 67 10.53 2.51 -4.27
N ARG A 68 10.54 3.69 -4.88
CA ARG A 68 11.76 4.33 -5.38
C ARG A 68 12.56 4.99 -4.25
N VAL A 69 11.88 5.65 -3.32
CA VAL A 69 12.54 6.47 -2.28
C VAL A 69 12.76 5.68 -0.99
N HIS A 70 11.85 4.77 -0.66
CA HIS A 70 11.89 3.97 0.56
C HIS A 70 11.81 2.47 0.24
N PRO A 71 12.75 1.93 -0.57
CA PRO A 71 12.71 0.52 -0.93
C PRO A 71 13.00 -0.36 0.28
N TRP A 72 12.53 -1.62 0.21
CA TRP A 72 12.93 -2.60 1.20
C TRP A 72 14.46 -2.79 1.14
N PRO A 73 15.13 -2.91 2.29
CA PRO A 73 16.58 -3.20 2.28
C PRO A 73 16.88 -4.50 1.53
N ASP A 74 18.01 -4.53 0.80
CA ASP A 74 18.38 -5.71 0.02
C ASP A 74 18.55 -6.96 0.88
N ASN A 75 18.89 -6.78 2.17
CA ASN A 75 19.06 -7.89 3.10
C ASN A 75 17.78 -8.25 3.84
N SER A 76 16.63 -7.69 3.45
CA SER A 76 15.39 -8.03 4.09
C SER A 76 14.97 -9.47 3.77
N THR A 77 14.28 -10.11 4.72
CA THR A 77 13.77 -11.47 4.59
C THR A 77 12.25 -11.46 4.75
N PRO A 78 11.56 -12.53 4.35
CA PRO A 78 10.14 -12.62 4.64
C PRO A 78 9.80 -12.39 6.11
N ALA A 79 10.62 -12.93 7.02
CA ALA A 79 10.42 -12.75 8.46
C ALA A 79 10.59 -11.28 8.88
N SER A 80 11.61 -10.58 8.38
CA SER A 80 11.83 -9.19 8.72
C SER A 80 10.75 -8.28 8.14
N ARG A 81 10.23 -8.60 6.96
CA ARG A 81 9.12 -7.86 6.35
C ARG A 81 7.85 -8.05 7.16
N LEU A 82 7.59 -9.29 7.63
CA LEU A 82 6.45 -9.55 8.50
C LEU A 82 6.56 -8.76 9.80
N ALA A 83 7.73 -8.77 10.44
CA ALA A 83 7.96 -8.02 11.67
C ALA A 83 7.69 -6.52 11.47
N PHE A 84 8.17 -5.96 10.36
CA PHE A 84 7.95 -4.55 10.04
C PHE A 84 6.46 -4.24 9.86
N LEU A 85 5.75 -5.07 9.09
CA LEU A 85 4.33 -4.84 8.83
C LEU A 85 3.48 -4.99 10.09
N MET A 86 3.80 -5.98 10.93
CA MET A 86 3.11 -6.14 12.21
C MET A 86 3.33 -4.92 13.10
N GLY A 87 4.56 -4.44 13.18
CA GLY A 87 4.87 -3.24 13.96
C GLY A 87 4.15 -2.00 13.45
N SER A 88 4.12 -1.82 12.13
CA SER A 88 3.45 -0.69 11.50
C SER A 88 1.94 -0.68 11.73
N HIS A 89 1.33 -1.87 11.86
CA HIS A 89 -0.11 -2.02 12.05
C HIS A 89 -0.48 -2.24 13.52
N GLY A 90 0.50 -2.22 14.43
CA GLY A 90 0.24 -2.42 15.85
C GLY A 90 -0.26 -3.81 16.21
N LEU A 91 0.16 -4.84 15.46
CA LEU A 91 -0.32 -6.20 15.64
C LEU A 91 0.62 -7.02 16.52
N ASN A 92 0.03 -7.85 17.36
CA ASN A 92 0.73 -8.87 18.14
C ASN A 92 0.71 -10.21 17.40
N GLN A 93 1.52 -11.16 17.87
CA GLN A 93 1.61 -12.49 17.25
C GLN A 93 0.27 -13.24 17.23
N LYS A 94 -0.59 -12.98 18.20
CA LYS A 94 -1.92 -13.59 18.30
C LYS A 94 -2.98 -12.95 17.39
N ASP A 95 -2.65 -11.85 16.75
CA ASP A 95 -3.61 -11.07 15.95
C ASP A 95 -3.70 -11.54 14.49
N LEU A 96 -3.03 -12.63 14.14
CA LEU A 96 -3.02 -13.22 12.79
C LEU A 96 -3.55 -14.64 12.78
N PRO A 97 -4.75 -14.91 13.36
CA PRO A 97 -5.25 -16.29 13.45
C PRO A 97 -5.55 -16.92 12.08
N GLU A 98 -5.88 -16.10 11.08
CA GLU A 98 -6.14 -16.57 9.72
C GLU A 98 -4.87 -17.04 9.01
N VAL A 99 -3.70 -16.63 9.49
CA VAL A 99 -2.42 -17.02 8.92
C VAL A 99 -1.89 -18.28 9.61
N ALA A 100 -1.77 -18.23 10.94
CA ALA A 100 -1.20 -19.31 11.72
C ALA A 100 -1.45 -19.07 13.22
N THR A 101 -1.15 -20.08 14.03
CA THR A 101 -1.20 -19.95 15.49
C THR A 101 -0.12 -18.99 15.98
N GLN A 102 -0.27 -18.48 17.19
CA GLN A 102 0.73 -17.60 17.80
C GLN A 102 2.11 -18.27 17.85
N SER A 103 2.17 -19.55 18.18
CA SER A 103 3.44 -20.30 18.25
C SER A 103 4.14 -20.34 16.89
N VAL A 104 3.39 -20.56 15.81
CA VAL A 104 3.94 -20.61 14.45
C VAL A 104 4.41 -19.22 14.02
N ILE A 105 3.63 -18.18 14.31
CA ILE A 105 4.05 -16.78 14.01
C ILE A 105 5.36 -16.48 14.73
N SER A 106 5.47 -16.86 16.01
CA SER A 106 6.70 -16.66 16.79
C SER A 106 7.89 -17.37 16.14
N GLU A 107 7.70 -18.60 15.68
CA GLU A 107 8.77 -19.34 14.99
C GLU A 107 9.18 -18.68 13.67
N ILE A 108 8.21 -18.17 12.92
CA ILE A 108 8.50 -17.46 11.67
C ILE A 108 9.31 -16.21 11.94
N LEU A 109 8.91 -15.41 12.93
CA LEU A 109 9.60 -14.17 13.27
C LEU A 109 11.03 -14.41 13.77
N SER A 110 11.27 -15.53 14.44
CA SER A 110 12.60 -15.89 14.94
C SER A 110 13.48 -16.59 13.89
N GLY A 111 12.94 -16.86 12.71
CA GLY A 111 13.68 -17.55 11.65
C GLY A 111 13.71 -19.08 11.78
N LYS A 112 13.01 -19.63 12.76
CA LYS A 112 12.98 -21.09 12.98
C LYS A 112 12.08 -21.84 12.01
N ARG A 113 11.18 -21.12 11.32
CA ARG A 113 10.22 -21.71 10.40
C ARG A 113 10.04 -20.77 9.21
N GLN A 114 9.99 -21.34 8.01
CA GLN A 114 9.72 -20.57 6.80
C GLN A 114 8.21 -20.38 6.62
N ILE A 115 7.85 -19.28 5.95
CA ILE A 115 6.46 -18.99 5.58
C ILE A 115 6.11 -19.89 4.40
N ASN A 116 5.06 -20.70 4.52
CA ASN A 116 4.57 -21.50 3.40
C ASN A 116 3.68 -20.66 2.47
N LEU A 117 3.36 -21.22 1.29
CA LEU A 117 2.60 -20.47 0.27
C LEU A 117 1.23 -20.03 0.78
N ARG A 118 0.52 -20.89 1.51
CA ARG A 118 -0.79 -20.55 2.06
C ARG A 118 -0.69 -19.38 3.04
N GLN A 119 0.32 -19.41 3.90
CA GLN A 119 0.56 -18.35 4.88
C GLN A 119 0.96 -17.06 4.18
N ALA A 120 1.81 -17.13 3.15
CA ALA A 120 2.20 -15.96 2.36
C ALA A 120 0.98 -15.31 1.69
N ALA A 121 0.08 -16.12 1.14
CA ALA A 121 -1.14 -15.61 0.51
C ALA A 121 -2.04 -14.91 1.54
N ALA A 122 -2.20 -15.51 2.73
CA ALA A 122 -3.00 -14.91 3.80
C ALA A 122 -2.39 -13.59 4.29
N LEU A 123 -1.07 -13.53 4.42
CA LEU A 123 -0.36 -12.30 4.82
C LEU A 123 -0.48 -11.21 3.76
N ALA A 124 -0.32 -11.58 2.48
CA ALA A 124 -0.47 -10.63 1.39
C ALA A 124 -1.86 -10.00 1.40
N LYS A 125 -2.89 -10.80 1.61
CA LYS A 125 -4.27 -10.33 1.71
C LYS A 125 -4.47 -9.44 2.93
N ARG A 126 -3.93 -9.86 4.09
CA ARG A 126 -4.09 -9.12 5.34
C ARG A 126 -3.50 -7.71 5.25
N PHE A 127 -2.30 -7.60 4.69
CA PHE A 127 -1.56 -6.34 4.64
C PHE A 127 -1.74 -5.58 3.33
N GLY A 128 -2.43 -6.16 2.34
CA GLY A 128 -2.61 -5.51 1.04
C GLY A 128 -1.32 -5.32 0.27
N VAL A 129 -0.40 -6.28 0.35
CA VAL A 129 0.92 -6.23 -0.29
C VAL A 129 1.11 -7.40 -1.24
N PRO A 130 2.11 -7.34 -2.16
CA PRO A 130 2.37 -8.45 -3.07
C PRO A 130 2.78 -9.72 -2.33
N LEU A 131 2.35 -10.87 -2.87
CA LEU A 131 2.68 -12.19 -2.34
C LEU A 131 4.19 -12.41 -2.23
N GLU A 132 4.94 -11.87 -3.17
CA GLU A 132 6.39 -12.04 -3.28
C GLU A 132 7.15 -11.53 -2.06
N LEU A 133 6.57 -10.61 -1.30
CA LEU A 133 7.21 -10.12 -0.08
C LEU A 133 7.43 -11.22 0.95
N PHE A 134 6.56 -12.25 0.92
CA PHE A 134 6.59 -13.34 1.88
C PHE A 134 7.00 -14.69 1.26
N ALA A 135 7.09 -14.75 -0.05
CA ALA A 135 7.43 -15.97 -0.77
C ALA A 135 8.91 -15.93 -1.14
N GLY A 136 9.68 -16.62 -0.42
CA GLY A 136 11.04 -16.66 -0.80
C GLY A 136 12.06 -16.53 0.18
#